data_5c85623bbd4e07dc5ece6a1b7f151b96
#
_entry.id   5c85623bbd4e07dc5ece6a1b7f151b96
#
_cell.length_a   1.000
_cell.length_b   1.000
_cell.length_c   1.000
_cell.angle_alpha   90.00
_cell.angle_beta   90.00
_cell.angle_gamma   90.00
#
_symmetry.space_group_name_H-M   'P 1'
#
loop_
_entity.id
_entity.type
_entity.pdbx_description
1 polymer ?
#
loop_
_entity_poly.entity_id
_entity_poly.type
_entity_poly.pdbx_seq_one_letter_code
_entity_poly.pdbx_strand_id
1 'polypeptide(L)'
;MNNLKKPKIISFKKHEIHEIMELYSKKISIGEWKDYSITFQKSYAVFAIHRSFRHGPSLEIKKNYRNDSFFTLSSQNNILTSSKSLRKVINYLKKPYLKLVK
;
A
#
# COMPACT_ATOMS: atom_id res chain seq x y z
N MET A 1 19.56 -19.71 21.48
CA MET A 1 19.15 -19.51 21.17
C MET A 1 18.44 -19.13 20.90
N ASN A 2 17.92 -18.98 20.60
CA ASN A 2 17.22 -18.56 20.19
C ASN A 2 16.40 -18.05 19.97
N ASN A 3 16.16 -17.65 20.50
CA ASN A 3 15.60 -16.84 20.28
C ASN A 3 14.96 -16.55 19.11
N LEU A 4 15.14 -16.88 18.59
CA LEU A 4 14.68 -16.92 17.42
C LEU A 4 13.28 -17.15 17.42
N LYS A 5 12.82 -17.46 18.37
CA LYS A 5 11.51 -17.76 18.46
C LYS A 5 10.59 -16.62 18.56
N LYS A 6 11.04 -15.43 18.71
CA LYS A 6 10.21 -14.28 18.77
C LYS A 6 9.57 -14.06 17.46
N PRO A 7 8.25 -13.90 17.36
CA PRO A 7 7.62 -13.62 16.08
C PRO A 7 8.04 -12.25 15.65
N LYS A 8 8.29 -12.09 14.37
CA LYS A 8 8.66 -10.83 13.84
C LYS A 8 7.42 -10.11 13.34
N ILE A 9 7.33 -8.85 13.64
CA ILE A 9 6.24 -8.04 13.12
C ILE A 9 6.70 -7.50 11.79
N ILE A 10 5.88 -7.63 10.78
CA ILE A 10 6.21 -7.15 9.44
C ILE A 10 5.99 -5.65 9.40
N SER A 11 6.94 -4.93 8.85
CA SER A 11 6.81 -3.50 8.71
C SER A 11 7.36 -3.06 7.37
N PHE A 12 6.98 -1.85 6.95
CA PHE A 12 7.54 -1.29 5.74
C PHE A 12 8.93 -0.76 6.06
N LYS A 13 9.84 -0.91 5.12
CA LYS A 13 11.16 -0.36 5.28
C LYS A 13 11.09 1.14 5.04
N LYS A 14 12.09 1.84 5.52
CA LYS A 14 12.10 3.28 5.40
C LYS A 14 11.94 3.77 3.97
N HIS A 15 12.66 3.18 3.04
CA HIS A 15 12.56 3.62 1.66
C HIS A 15 11.20 3.28 1.06
N GLU A 16 10.54 2.23 1.56
CA GLU A 16 9.23 1.87 1.08
C GLU A 16 8.22 2.92 1.50
N ILE A 17 8.28 3.33 2.75
CA ILE A 17 7.40 4.38 3.24
C ILE A 17 7.64 5.65 2.45
N HIS A 18 8.91 5.95 2.21
CA HIS A 18 9.26 7.16 1.47
C HIS A 18 8.65 7.17 0.08
N GLU A 19 8.71 6.05 -0.63
CA GLU A 19 8.14 5.96 -1.96
C GLU A 19 6.63 6.15 -1.95
N ILE A 20 5.98 5.53 -0.97
CA ILE A 20 4.53 5.66 -0.87
C ILE A 20 4.16 7.11 -0.54
N MET A 21 4.91 7.72 0.37
CA MET A 21 4.60 9.08 0.78
C MET A 21 4.85 10.12 -0.31
N GLU A 22 5.77 9.84 -1.21
CA GLU A 22 5.98 10.73 -2.33
C GLU A 22 4.74 10.77 -3.20
N LEU A 23 4.16 9.62 -3.47
CA LEU A 23 2.95 9.57 -4.28
C LEU A 23 1.78 10.16 -3.49
N TYR A 24 1.73 9.84 -2.19
CA TYR A 24 0.67 10.34 -1.33
C TYR A 24 0.62 11.87 -1.37
N SER A 25 1.77 12.52 -1.28
CA SER A 25 1.82 13.97 -1.31
C SER A 25 1.23 14.55 -2.59
N LYS A 26 1.52 13.91 -3.71
CA LYS A 26 0.99 14.37 -4.97
C LYS A 26 -0.52 14.20 -5.04
N LYS A 27 -1.00 13.08 -4.56
CA LYS A 27 -2.43 12.78 -4.60
C LYS A 27 -3.23 13.64 -3.63
N ILE A 28 -2.62 14.02 -2.51
CA ILE A 28 -3.25 14.91 -1.56
C ILE A 28 -3.39 16.29 -2.17
N SER A 29 -2.35 16.73 -2.85
CA SER A 29 -2.36 18.09 -3.41
C SER A 29 -3.40 18.28 -4.49
N ILE A 30 -3.80 17.23 -5.17
CA ILE A 30 -4.85 17.34 -6.18
C ILE A 30 -6.21 16.91 -5.63
N GLY A 31 -6.27 16.63 -4.33
CA GLY A 31 -7.56 16.32 -3.70
C GLY A 31 -8.08 14.92 -3.91
N GLU A 32 -7.26 14.04 -4.46
CA GLU A 32 -7.70 12.67 -4.72
C GLU A 32 -7.68 11.82 -3.45
N TRP A 33 -6.66 11.99 -2.64
CA TRP A 33 -6.51 11.22 -1.40
C TRP A 33 -6.69 12.16 -0.22
N LYS A 34 -7.13 11.63 0.90
CA LYS A 34 -7.38 12.45 2.10
C LYS A 34 -6.41 12.15 3.23
N ASP A 35 -6.38 10.93 3.69
CA ASP A 35 -5.44 10.61 4.75
C ASP A 35 -5.07 9.15 4.68
N TYR A 36 -4.25 8.71 5.60
CA TYR A 36 -3.76 7.35 5.59
C TYR A 36 -3.59 6.83 7.01
N SER A 37 -3.41 5.52 7.11
CA SER A 37 -3.02 4.91 8.37
C SER A 37 -2.09 3.75 8.06
N ILE A 38 -1.26 3.40 9.01
CA ILE A 38 -0.32 2.31 8.85
C ILE A 38 -0.51 1.34 10.00
N THR A 39 -0.59 0.06 9.67
CA THR A 39 -0.76 -0.98 10.67
C THR A 39 0.28 -2.07 10.45
N PHE A 40 0.88 -2.54 11.51
CA PHE A 40 1.88 -3.61 11.43
C PHE A 40 1.34 -4.84 12.13
N GLN A 41 1.43 -5.98 11.47
CA GLN A 41 0.97 -7.24 12.03
C GLN A 41 2.06 -8.29 11.90
N LYS A 42 1.80 -9.48 12.40
CA LYS A 42 2.79 -10.53 12.34
C LYS A 42 3.09 -11.02 10.94
N SER A 43 2.09 -11.08 10.11
CA SER A 43 2.31 -11.60 8.77
C SER A 43 2.19 -10.57 7.66
N TYR A 44 1.86 -9.35 8.00
CA TYR A 44 1.75 -8.32 6.98
C TYR A 44 1.74 -6.93 7.60
N ALA A 45 1.98 -5.92 6.76
CA ALA A 45 1.85 -4.53 7.14
C ALA A 45 0.92 -3.90 6.12
N VAL A 46 0.13 -2.93 6.55
CA VAL A 46 -0.84 -2.29 5.68
C VAL A 46 -0.68 -0.79 5.70
N PHE A 47 -0.67 -0.20 4.52
CA PHE A 47 -0.72 1.25 4.37
C PHE A 47 -2.08 1.52 3.74
N ALA A 48 -3.01 2.00 4.54
CA ALA A 48 -4.37 2.24 4.08
C ALA A 48 -4.50 3.68 3.64
N ILE A 49 -5.11 3.89 2.49
CA ILE A 49 -5.26 5.21 1.90
C ILE A 49 -6.74 5.52 1.79
N HIS A 50 -7.16 6.63 2.40
CA HIS A 50 -8.55 7.04 2.36
C HIS A 50 -8.70 8.10 1.30
N ARG A 51 -9.58 7.85 0.35
CA ARG A 51 -9.77 8.76 -0.78
C ARG A 51 -10.96 9.66 -0.53
N SER A 52 -11.06 10.73 -1.29
CA SER A 52 -12.21 11.59 -1.20
C SER A 52 -13.41 10.81 -1.73
N PHE A 53 -14.56 11.18 -1.28
CA PHE A 53 -15.80 10.49 -1.65
C PHE A 53 -15.94 10.29 -3.14
N ARG A 54 -15.60 11.30 -3.92
CA ARG A 54 -15.70 11.18 -5.35
C ARG A 54 -14.77 10.23 -6.01
N HIS A 55 -13.67 9.91 -5.38
CA HIS A 55 -12.64 9.10 -6.00
C HIS A 55 -12.73 7.63 -5.63
N GLY A 56 -13.70 7.29 -4.82
CA GLY A 56 -13.96 5.89 -4.58
C GLY A 56 -13.54 5.39 -3.21
N PRO A 57 -13.67 4.10 -3.00
CA PRO A 57 -13.38 3.53 -1.68
C PRO A 57 -11.89 3.55 -1.36
N SER A 58 -11.58 3.25 -0.11
CA SER A 58 -10.21 3.25 0.34
C SER A 58 -9.39 2.20 -0.39
N LEU A 59 -8.10 2.46 -0.43
CA LEU A 59 -7.14 1.53 -1.03
C LEU A 59 -6.24 1.00 0.07
N GLU A 60 -5.68 -0.17 -0.12
CA GLU A 60 -4.73 -0.73 0.82
C GLU A 60 -3.53 -1.28 0.10
N ILE A 61 -2.35 -0.83 0.51
CA ILE A 61 -1.11 -1.41 0.03
C ILE A 61 -0.66 -2.32 1.17
N LYS A 62 -0.65 -3.61 0.92
CA LYS A 62 -0.28 -4.58 1.93
C LYS A 62 1.07 -5.19 1.59
N LYS A 63 1.98 -5.18 2.55
CA LYS A 63 3.24 -5.86 2.40
C LYS A 63 3.09 -7.20 3.08
N ASN A 64 3.19 -8.25 2.31
CA ASN A 64 3.03 -9.61 2.81
C ASN A 64 4.39 -10.28 2.88
N TYR A 65 4.54 -11.23 3.77
CA TYR A 65 5.77 -11.96 3.87
C TYR A 65 5.47 -13.43 4.06
N ARG A 66 6.00 -14.25 3.17
CA ARG A 66 5.82 -15.66 3.29
C ARG A 66 7.21 -16.26 3.27
N ASN A 67 7.83 -16.41 2.17
CA ASN A 67 9.23 -16.78 2.11
C ASN A 67 9.99 -15.54 1.73
N ASP A 68 9.27 -14.58 1.19
CA ASP A 68 9.85 -13.36 0.66
C ASP A 68 8.78 -12.31 0.73
N SER A 69 9.15 -11.06 0.62
CA SER A 69 8.18 -9.97 0.65
C SER A 69 7.50 -9.81 -0.68
N PHE A 70 6.23 -9.50 -0.67
CA PHE A 70 5.54 -9.10 -1.88
C PHE A 70 4.43 -8.14 -1.47
N PHE A 71 3.98 -7.34 -2.42
CA PHE A 71 3.03 -6.28 -2.14
C PHE A 71 1.76 -6.49 -2.93
N THR A 72 0.63 -6.20 -2.30
CA THR A 72 -0.64 -6.23 -2.99
C THR A 72 -1.33 -4.90 -2.81
N LEU A 73 -2.06 -4.50 -3.83
CA LEU A 73 -2.90 -3.32 -3.76
C LEU A 73 -4.33 -3.81 -3.85
N SER A 74 -5.14 -3.45 -2.90
CA SER A 74 -6.53 -3.90 -2.91
C SER A 74 -7.48 -2.78 -2.57
N SER A 75 -8.75 -2.98 -2.90
CA SER A 75 -9.80 -2.07 -2.57
C SER A 75 -11.03 -2.91 -2.28
N GLN A 76 -11.63 -2.71 -1.12
CA GLN A 76 -12.82 -3.45 -0.74
C GLN A 76 -12.62 -4.97 -0.86
N ASN A 77 -11.47 -5.43 -0.38
CA ASN A 77 -11.11 -6.84 -0.39
C ASN A 77 -10.87 -7.44 -1.76
N ASN A 78 -10.81 -6.62 -2.80
CA ASN A 78 -10.48 -7.10 -4.13
C ASN A 78 -9.06 -6.69 -4.46
N ILE A 79 -8.25 -7.65 -4.85
CA ILE A 79 -6.86 -7.35 -5.21
C ILE A 79 -6.81 -6.77 -6.60
N LEU A 80 -6.24 -5.57 -6.70
CA LEU A 80 -6.11 -4.90 -7.98
C LEU A 80 -4.81 -5.24 -8.68
N THR A 81 -3.76 -5.42 -7.91
CA THR A 81 -2.47 -5.81 -8.48
C THR A 81 -1.60 -6.37 -7.37
N SER A 82 -0.60 -7.14 -7.75
CA SER A 82 0.30 -7.77 -6.81
C SER A 82 1.66 -7.88 -7.45
N SER A 83 2.72 -7.69 -6.69
CA SER A 83 4.07 -7.76 -7.22
C SER A 83 5.09 -7.86 -6.11
N LYS A 84 6.23 -8.42 -6.40
CA LYS A 84 7.32 -8.44 -5.44
C LYS A 84 7.97 -7.06 -5.40
N SER A 85 7.69 -6.22 -6.37
CA SER A 85 8.26 -4.88 -6.43
C SER A 85 7.22 -3.85 -6.03
N LEU A 86 7.52 -3.08 -4.98
CA LEU A 86 6.63 -2.02 -4.56
C LEU A 86 6.50 -0.99 -5.67
N ARG A 87 7.58 -0.77 -6.42
CA ARG A 87 7.56 0.19 -7.50
C ARG A 87 6.47 -0.12 -8.53
N LYS A 88 6.20 -1.39 -8.78
CA LYS A 88 5.15 -1.74 -9.72
C LYS A 88 3.78 -1.39 -9.18
N VAL A 89 3.58 -1.55 -7.88
CA VAL A 89 2.33 -1.18 -7.25
C VAL A 89 2.16 0.33 -7.31
N ILE A 90 3.24 1.06 -7.04
CA ILE A 90 3.22 2.51 -7.08
C ILE A 90 2.89 2.99 -8.49
N ASN A 91 3.49 2.35 -9.50
CA ASN A 91 3.22 2.73 -10.87
C ASN A 91 1.77 2.47 -11.26
N TYR A 92 1.18 1.43 -10.72
CA TYR A 92 -0.22 1.16 -10.98
C TYR A 92 -1.07 2.32 -10.42
N LEU A 93 -0.72 2.79 -9.23
CA LEU A 93 -1.44 3.87 -8.59
C LEU A 93 -1.26 5.21 -9.28
N LYS A 94 -0.20 5.35 -10.06
CA LYS A 94 0.04 6.59 -10.76
C LYS A 94 -0.84 6.75 -11.98
N LYS A 95 -1.49 5.69 -12.43
CA LYS A 95 -2.33 5.77 -13.61
C LYS A 95 -3.46 6.75 -13.36
N PRO A 96 -3.83 7.51 -14.36
CA PRO A 96 -4.90 8.47 -14.18
C PRO A 96 -6.20 7.76 -13.85
N TYR A 97 -6.88 8.30 -12.88
CA TYR A 97 -8.15 7.77 -12.46
C TYR A 97 -9.14 7.68 -13.61
N LEU A 98 -9.15 8.65 -14.43
CA LEU A 98 -10.05 8.69 -15.52
C LEU A 98 -9.99 7.61 -16.51
N LYS A 99 -8.85 6.98 -16.58
CA LYS A 99 -8.70 5.97 -17.52
C LYS A 99 -9.59 4.85 -17.32
N LEU A 100 -10.09 4.73 -16.19
CA LEU A 100 -10.91 3.63 -15.88
C LEU A 100 -12.25 3.69 -16.51
N VAL A 101 -12.50 4.79 -17.00
CA VAL A 101 -13.73 4.93 -17.57
C VAL A 101 -13.86 4.32 -18.83
N LYS A 102 -13.72 3.83 -19.27
CA LYS A 102 -13.98 3.48 -20.46
C LYS A 102 -14.33 2.69 -20.67
#